data_4c6a458b8b64aa99930d544df1a8413b
#
_entry.id   4c6a458b8b64aa99930d544df1a8413b
#
_cell.length_a   1.000
_cell.length_b   1.000
_cell.length_c   1.000
_cell.angle_alpha   90.00
_cell.angle_beta   90.00
_cell.angle_gamma   90.00
#
_symmetry.space_group_name_H-M   'P 1'
#
loop_
_entity.id
_entity.type
_entity.pdbx_description
1 polymer ?
#
loop_
_entity_poly.entity_id
_entity_poly.type
_entity_poly.pdbx_seq_one_letter_code
_entity_poly.pdbx_strand_id
1 'polypeptide(L)'
;MSEREARKLENTEALYGLFSDDPIACAHMLANLEEAFAPYCDWYGIGVGDEIEATVLVYTAYRIPLVTTYGQAGGVQEILSAFHHELPGRAVVHIQPHHLGASDRTFEADTLVPILRLALEREHFAPVATDHVEIEALSHRSTGEIIELYQFYPDNFFEPSQLDSGRFYGVRVDGRLVSVTGVHSVSERAQIATLGHLVTHPDYRGRGLSTACTSHLCARLLESGVDLMALN
;
A
#
# COMPACT_ATOMS: atom_id res chain seq x y z
N MET A 1 16.05 -24.85 23.05
CA MET A 1 15.34 -24.86 21.75
C MET A 1 14.30 -23.79 21.83
N SER A 2 14.29 -22.85 20.94
CA SER A 2 13.24 -21.81 20.89
C SER A 2 11.92 -22.48 20.52
N GLU A 3 10.88 -22.25 21.31
CA GLU A 3 9.56 -22.80 21.02
C GLU A 3 8.87 -22.00 19.91
N ARG A 4 8.01 -22.66 19.14
CA ARG A 4 7.15 -22.01 18.15
C ARG A 4 6.01 -21.32 18.89
N GLU A 5 6.00 -19.98 18.88
CA GLU A 5 4.97 -19.19 19.57
C GLU A 5 4.67 -17.89 18.81
N ALA A 6 3.43 -17.43 19.03
CA ALA A 6 3.02 -16.11 18.53
C ALA A 6 3.55 -15.02 19.46
N ARG A 7 4.22 -14.00 18.91
CA ARG A 7 4.82 -12.90 19.66
C ARG A 7 4.75 -11.58 18.91
N LYS A 8 4.79 -10.48 19.67
CA LYS A 8 5.06 -9.16 19.09
C LYS A 8 6.54 -9.10 18.68
N LEU A 9 6.80 -8.57 17.49
CA LEU A 9 8.15 -8.50 16.93
C LEU A 9 8.74 -7.12 17.17
N GLU A 10 9.84 -7.06 17.90
CA GLU A 10 10.64 -5.84 18.08
C GLU A 10 11.68 -5.69 16.96
N ASN A 11 12.24 -6.82 16.51
CA ASN A 11 13.15 -6.88 15.38
C ASN A 11 12.41 -7.39 14.15
N THR A 12 12.31 -6.53 13.13
CA THR A 12 11.59 -6.81 11.89
C THR A 12 12.51 -7.30 10.76
N GLU A 13 13.81 -7.45 11.00
CA GLU A 13 14.76 -7.87 9.97
C GLU A 13 14.42 -9.24 9.39
N ALA A 14 13.96 -10.18 10.23
CA ALA A 14 13.51 -11.49 9.79
C ALA A 14 12.33 -11.44 8.80
N LEU A 15 11.47 -10.41 8.91
CA LEU A 15 10.34 -10.21 8.01
C LEU A 15 10.78 -9.82 6.60
N TYR A 16 11.92 -9.14 6.47
CA TYR A 16 12.42 -8.76 5.16
C TYR A 16 12.69 -9.98 4.28
N GLY A 17 13.30 -11.03 4.84
CA GLY A 17 13.51 -12.31 4.15
C GLY A 17 12.20 -12.93 3.73
N LEU A 18 11.24 -13.06 4.66
CA LEU A 18 9.90 -13.61 4.39
C LEU A 18 9.15 -12.87 3.25
N PHE A 19 9.24 -11.54 3.23
CA PHE A 19 8.52 -10.74 2.22
C PHE A 19 9.22 -10.68 0.87
N SER A 20 10.54 -10.87 0.85
CA SER A 20 11.33 -10.90 -0.38
C SER A 20 11.08 -12.14 -1.24
N ASP A 21 10.51 -13.21 -0.67
CA ASP A 21 10.12 -14.42 -1.39
C ASP A 21 8.92 -14.18 -2.32
N ASP A 22 8.02 -13.23 -1.96
CA ASP A 22 6.90 -12.80 -2.81
C ASP A 22 6.73 -11.27 -2.72
N PRO A 23 7.63 -10.52 -3.38
CA PRO A 23 7.65 -9.07 -3.27
C PRO A 23 6.41 -8.38 -3.84
N ILE A 24 5.71 -9.02 -4.79
CA ILE A 24 4.46 -8.48 -5.35
C ILE A 24 3.35 -8.54 -4.30
N ALA A 25 3.15 -9.69 -3.66
CA ALA A 25 2.15 -9.82 -2.60
C ALA A 25 2.49 -8.95 -1.38
N CYS A 26 3.79 -8.80 -1.08
CA CYS A 26 4.30 -8.15 0.11
C CYS A 26 4.72 -6.67 -0.09
N ALA A 27 4.44 -6.06 -1.25
CA ALA A 27 4.93 -4.73 -1.60
C ALA A 27 4.65 -3.66 -0.52
N HIS A 28 3.43 -3.62 0.04
CA HIS A 28 3.11 -2.71 1.15
C HIS A 28 3.89 -3.05 2.43
N MET A 29 3.99 -4.34 2.75
CA MET A 29 4.68 -4.79 3.96
C MET A 29 6.16 -4.50 3.90
N LEU A 30 6.82 -4.71 2.75
CA LEU A 30 8.21 -4.32 2.53
C LEU A 30 8.43 -2.82 2.75
N ALA A 31 7.51 -1.99 2.26
CA ALA A 31 7.58 -0.55 2.50
C ALA A 31 7.33 -0.19 3.98
N ASN A 32 6.45 -0.90 4.68
CA ASN A 32 6.19 -0.68 6.10
C ASN A 32 7.36 -1.10 7.02
N LEU A 33 8.38 -1.78 6.49
CA LEU A 33 9.64 -2.04 7.22
C LEU A 33 10.60 -0.85 7.20
N GLU A 34 10.37 0.15 6.35
CA GLU A 34 11.20 1.35 6.29
C GLU A 34 11.05 2.20 7.57
N GLU A 35 12.13 2.85 7.99
CA GLU A 35 12.21 3.63 9.24
C GLU A 35 11.09 4.68 9.35
N ALA A 36 10.70 5.29 8.24
CA ALA A 36 9.65 6.29 8.20
C ALA A 36 8.26 5.76 8.63
N PHE A 37 8.01 4.47 8.45
CA PHE A 37 6.74 3.83 8.81
C PHE A 37 6.79 3.12 10.17
N ALA A 38 7.97 2.81 10.69
CA ALA A 38 8.16 2.04 11.93
C ALA A 38 7.33 2.54 13.12
N PRO A 39 7.17 3.87 13.37
CA PRO A 39 6.37 4.37 14.49
C PRO A 39 4.87 4.03 14.42
N TYR A 40 4.39 3.62 13.25
CA TYR A 40 2.98 3.33 13.00
C TYR A 40 2.70 1.83 12.83
N CYS A 41 3.72 0.97 12.95
CA CYS A 41 3.66 -0.45 12.65
C CYS A 41 3.81 -1.29 13.91
N ASP A 42 2.76 -2.00 14.28
CA ASP A 42 2.84 -3.09 15.23
C ASP A 42 2.88 -4.42 14.47
N TRP A 43 3.99 -5.14 14.62
CA TRP A 43 4.21 -6.42 13.97
C TRP A 43 4.03 -7.57 14.93
N TYR A 44 3.27 -8.56 14.51
CA TYR A 44 3.10 -9.83 15.23
C TYR A 44 3.54 -10.96 14.31
N GLY A 45 4.28 -11.92 14.83
CA GLY A 45 4.79 -13.05 14.08
C GLY A 45 4.68 -14.36 14.85
N ILE A 46 4.70 -15.45 14.12
CA ILE A 46 4.81 -16.79 14.66
C ILE A 46 5.88 -17.58 13.91
N GLY A 47 6.65 -18.37 14.63
CA GLY A 47 7.74 -19.16 14.08
C GLY A 47 8.71 -19.61 15.16
N VAL A 48 9.86 -20.12 14.75
CA VAL A 48 10.92 -20.63 15.66
C VAL A 48 12.16 -19.75 15.51
N GLY A 49 12.55 -19.06 16.59
CA GLY A 49 13.68 -18.13 16.53
C GLY A 49 13.40 -16.99 15.55
N ASP A 50 14.30 -16.81 14.57
CA ASP A 50 14.18 -15.79 13.52
C ASP A 50 13.44 -16.30 12.27
N GLU A 51 13.06 -17.57 12.22
CA GLU A 51 12.29 -18.13 11.13
C GLU A 51 10.80 -17.85 11.35
N ILE A 52 10.26 -16.88 10.62
CA ILE A 52 8.85 -16.45 10.72
C ILE A 52 8.03 -17.17 9.65
N GLU A 53 7.00 -17.89 10.07
CA GLU A 53 6.07 -18.64 9.20
C GLU A 53 4.85 -17.82 8.77
N ALA A 54 4.41 -16.92 9.64
CA ALA A 54 3.30 -16.02 9.38
C ALA A 54 3.42 -14.73 10.18
N THR A 55 2.81 -13.67 9.68
CA THR A 55 2.81 -12.36 10.32
C THR A 55 1.49 -11.63 10.15
N VAL A 56 1.21 -10.74 11.10
CA VAL A 56 0.13 -9.77 11.07
C VAL A 56 0.72 -8.40 11.35
N LEU A 57 0.46 -7.45 10.50
CA LEU A 57 0.77 -6.03 10.68
C LEU A 57 -0.50 -5.30 11.12
N VAL A 58 -0.40 -4.45 12.13
CA VAL A 58 -1.37 -3.40 12.45
C VAL A 58 -0.71 -2.07 12.15
N TYR A 59 -1.21 -1.36 11.13
CA TYR A 59 -0.71 -0.06 10.70
C TYR A 59 -1.66 1.05 11.14
N THR A 60 -1.17 2.00 11.92
CA THR A 60 -2.00 2.97 12.66
C THR A 60 -1.89 4.41 12.17
N ALA A 61 -1.14 4.68 11.10
CA ALA A 61 -1.03 6.05 10.56
C ALA A 61 -2.34 6.58 9.94
N TYR A 62 -3.27 5.70 9.58
CA TYR A 62 -4.54 6.10 9.00
C TYR A 62 -5.63 6.23 10.08
N ARG A 63 -6.62 7.09 9.82
CA ARG A 63 -7.78 7.27 10.71
C ARG A 63 -8.50 5.96 11.05
N ILE A 64 -8.58 5.04 10.10
CA ILE A 64 -9.01 3.66 10.30
C ILE A 64 -7.76 2.80 10.11
N PRO A 65 -7.29 2.10 11.14
CA PRO A 65 -6.12 1.25 11.04
C PRO A 65 -6.24 0.20 9.94
N LEU A 66 -5.11 -0.15 9.34
CA LEU A 66 -5.00 -1.22 8.39
C LEU A 66 -4.41 -2.45 9.09
N VAL A 67 -5.06 -3.59 8.93
CA VAL A 67 -4.52 -4.90 9.34
C VAL A 67 -4.16 -5.69 8.09
N THR A 68 -2.92 -6.16 8.00
CA THR A 68 -2.45 -6.96 6.86
C THR A 68 -1.91 -8.29 7.36
N THR A 69 -2.25 -9.38 6.67
CA THR A 69 -1.82 -10.73 7.04
C THR A 69 -0.98 -11.37 5.93
N TYR A 70 0.04 -12.14 6.31
CA TYR A 70 0.86 -12.89 5.36
C TYR A 70 1.39 -14.19 5.95
N GLY A 71 1.66 -15.19 5.09
CA GLY A 71 2.26 -16.46 5.44
C GLY A 71 1.26 -17.61 5.61
N GLN A 72 1.56 -18.56 6.50
CA GLN A 72 0.72 -19.76 6.71
C GLN A 72 -0.60 -19.42 7.42
N ALA A 73 -1.73 -19.88 6.87
CA ALA A 73 -3.06 -19.58 7.40
C ALA A 73 -3.26 -20.00 8.87
N GLY A 74 -2.71 -21.16 9.26
CA GLY A 74 -2.72 -21.61 10.65
C GLY A 74 -1.98 -20.66 11.58
N GLY A 75 -0.81 -20.18 11.16
CA GLY A 75 -0.02 -19.20 11.90
C GLY A 75 -0.73 -17.85 12.03
N VAL A 76 -1.34 -17.35 10.94
CA VAL A 76 -2.18 -16.13 10.99
C VAL A 76 -3.32 -16.29 12.00
N GLN A 77 -4.01 -17.43 11.98
CA GLN A 77 -5.11 -17.69 12.94
C GLN A 77 -4.60 -17.68 14.39
N GLU A 78 -3.46 -18.30 14.67
CA GLU A 78 -2.85 -18.33 16.00
C GLU A 78 -2.49 -16.92 16.47
N ILE A 79 -1.87 -16.09 15.59
CA ILE A 79 -1.53 -14.70 15.92
C ILE A 79 -2.80 -13.89 16.22
N LEU A 80 -3.81 -13.92 15.34
CA LEU A 80 -5.05 -13.18 15.52
C LEU A 80 -5.76 -13.60 16.81
N SER A 81 -5.72 -14.88 17.18
CA SER A 81 -6.31 -15.38 18.42
C SER A 81 -5.55 -14.94 19.67
N ALA A 82 -4.20 -14.99 19.62
CA ALA A 82 -3.35 -14.63 20.75
C ALA A 82 -3.41 -13.13 21.07
N PHE A 83 -3.50 -12.30 20.06
CA PHE A 83 -3.42 -10.83 20.17
C PHE A 83 -4.76 -10.12 19.91
N HIS A 84 -5.89 -10.83 19.94
CA HIS A 84 -7.20 -10.23 19.63
C HIS A 84 -7.55 -9.00 20.46
N HIS A 85 -7.02 -8.90 21.70
CA HIS A 85 -7.23 -7.73 22.58
C HIS A 85 -6.41 -6.49 22.18
N GLU A 86 -5.36 -6.69 21.38
CA GLU A 86 -4.49 -5.61 20.88
C GLU A 86 -4.91 -5.13 19.50
N LEU A 87 -5.79 -5.88 18.81
CA LEU A 87 -6.28 -5.53 17.50
C LEU A 87 -7.27 -4.37 17.56
N PRO A 88 -7.30 -3.50 16.56
CA PRO A 88 -8.25 -2.40 16.53
C PRO A 88 -9.69 -2.92 16.40
N GLY A 89 -10.62 -2.33 17.17
CA GLY A 89 -12.05 -2.69 17.12
C GLY A 89 -12.72 -2.39 15.77
N ARG A 90 -12.09 -1.59 14.91
CA ARG A 90 -12.46 -1.33 13.52
C ARG A 90 -11.21 -1.16 12.71
N ALA A 91 -11.12 -1.86 11.57
CA ALA A 91 -9.99 -1.82 10.67
C ALA A 91 -10.40 -2.04 9.21
N VAL A 92 -9.58 -1.59 8.30
CA VAL A 92 -9.52 -2.16 6.94
C VAL A 92 -8.59 -3.36 7.01
N VAL A 93 -9.04 -4.53 6.53
CA VAL A 93 -8.26 -5.76 6.62
C VAL A 93 -7.87 -6.21 5.21
N HIS A 94 -6.58 -6.20 4.92
CA HIS A 94 -6.02 -6.77 3.70
C HIS A 94 -5.59 -8.20 3.96
N ILE A 95 -6.29 -9.15 3.36
CA ILE A 95 -6.06 -10.58 3.56
C ILE A 95 -5.91 -11.32 2.24
N GLN A 96 -5.11 -12.35 2.26
CA GLN A 96 -5.07 -13.32 1.17
C GLN A 96 -6.29 -14.26 1.27
N PRO A 97 -6.82 -14.79 0.15
CA PRO A 97 -8.04 -15.62 0.17
C PRO A 97 -7.98 -16.80 1.14
N HIS A 98 -6.81 -17.43 1.31
CA HIS A 98 -6.64 -18.57 2.21
C HIS A 98 -6.61 -18.18 3.71
N HIS A 99 -6.57 -16.89 4.05
CA HIS A 99 -6.68 -16.37 5.42
C HIS A 99 -8.10 -16.00 5.82
N LEU A 100 -9.10 -16.04 4.92
CA LEU A 100 -10.48 -15.67 5.21
C LEU A 100 -11.01 -16.37 6.46
N GLY A 101 -10.86 -17.69 6.56
CA GLY A 101 -11.33 -18.45 7.69
C GLY A 101 -10.68 -18.11 9.04
N ALA A 102 -9.47 -17.57 9.03
CA ALA A 102 -8.79 -17.05 10.22
C ALA A 102 -9.34 -15.66 10.59
N SER A 103 -9.57 -14.82 9.60
CA SER A 103 -10.09 -13.46 9.77
C SER A 103 -11.53 -13.45 10.26
N ASP A 104 -12.41 -14.29 9.71
CA ASP A 104 -13.84 -14.38 10.07
C ASP A 104 -14.08 -14.77 11.53
N ARG A 105 -13.10 -15.36 12.20
CA ARG A 105 -13.16 -15.68 13.62
C ARG A 105 -12.79 -14.51 14.52
N THR A 106 -12.14 -13.50 13.95
CA THR A 106 -11.59 -12.36 14.70
C THR A 106 -12.34 -11.07 14.39
N PHE A 107 -12.75 -10.89 13.13
CA PHE A 107 -13.42 -9.70 12.65
C PHE A 107 -14.79 -10.05 12.06
N GLU A 108 -15.79 -9.24 12.34
CA GLU A 108 -17.05 -9.24 11.61
C GLU A 108 -16.91 -8.28 10.42
N ALA A 109 -17.04 -8.79 9.21
CA ALA A 109 -16.87 -8.01 7.99
C ALA A 109 -18.16 -7.30 7.60
N ASP A 110 -18.16 -5.97 7.58
CA ASP A 110 -19.25 -5.16 7.02
C ASP A 110 -19.32 -5.33 5.49
N THR A 111 -18.16 -5.43 4.84
CA THR A 111 -18.06 -5.55 3.39
C THR A 111 -16.79 -6.33 3.03
N LEU A 112 -16.89 -7.21 2.05
CA LEU A 112 -15.77 -7.94 1.46
C LEU A 112 -15.64 -7.56 -0.02
N VAL A 113 -14.48 -7.00 -0.38
CA VAL A 113 -14.20 -6.57 -1.77
C VAL A 113 -12.98 -7.33 -2.28
N PRO A 114 -13.10 -8.12 -3.36
CA PRO A 114 -11.95 -8.73 -4.00
C PRO A 114 -11.09 -7.66 -4.68
N ILE A 115 -9.79 -7.69 -4.43
CA ILE A 115 -8.81 -6.78 -5.02
C ILE A 115 -7.84 -7.60 -5.87
N LEU A 116 -7.59 -7.17 -7.10
CA LEU A 116 -6.54 -7.70 -7.95
C LEU A 116 -5.28 -6.88 -7.75
N ARG A 117 -4.17 -7.55 -7.46
CA ARG A 117 -2.87 -6.91 -7.45
C ARG A 117 -2.23 -7.00 -8.83
N LEU A 118 -1.92 -5.85 -9.39
CA LEU A 118 -1.15 -5.71 -10.63
C LEU A 118 0.30 -5.41 -10.27
N ALA A 119 1.22 -5.87 -11.10
CA ALA A 119 2.63 -5.56 -10.97
C ALA A 119 3.19 -5.06 -12.30
N LEU A 120 4.13 -4.12 -12.21
CA LEU A 120 4.91 -3.64 -13.33
C LEU A 120 6.39 -3.72 -12.96
N GLU A 121 7.11 -4.58 -13.64
CA GLU A 121 8.55 -4.70 -13.56
C GLU A 121 9.22 -3.72 -14.54
N ARG A 122 10.42 -3.26 -14.21
CA ARG A 122 11.20 -2.31 -15.02
C ARG A 122 11.26 -2.68 -16.50
N GLU A 123 11.53 -3.93 -16.78
CA GLU A 123 11.73 -4.44 -18.15
C GLU A 123 10.45 -4.46 -18.99
N HIS A 124 9.29 -4.43 -18.34
CA HIS A 124 7.98 -4.41 -18.99
C HIS A 124 7.40 -3.00 -19.12
N PHE A 125 8.09 -1.98 -18.62
CA PHE A 125 7.61 -0.60 -18.73
C PHE A 125 7.68 -0.09 -20.17
N ALA A 126 6.52 0.25 -20.71
CA ALA A 126 6.39 0.92 -22.00
C ALA A 126 5.81 2.33 -21.77
N PRO A 127 6.62 3.40 -21.89
CA PRO A 127 6.15 4.75 -21.66
C PRO A 127 5.07 5.17 -22.66
N VAL A 128 4.05 5.84 -22.18
CA VAL A 128 3.03 6.45 -23.02
C VAL A 128 3.46 7.88 -23.37
N ALA A 129 3.23 8.29 -24.63
CA ALA A 129 3.49 9.66 -25.04
C ALA A 129 2.60 10.64 -24.23
N THR A 130 3.23 11.65 -23.63
CA THR A 130 2.56 12.62 -22.75
C THR A 130 2.60 14.05 -23.29
N ASP A 131 3.10 14.25 -24.52
CA ASP A 131 3.35 15.57 -25.13
C ASP A 131 2.10 16.45 -25.26
N HIS A 132 0.92 15.83 -25.18
CA HIS A 132 -0.38 16.49 -25.27
C HIS A 132 -0.97 16.86 -23.90
N VAL A 133 -0.28 16.54 -22.81
CA VAL A 133 -0.75 16.72 -21.43
C VAL A 133 0.38 17.33 -20.58
N GLU A 134 0.11 18.47 -19.97
CA GLU A 134 1.03 19.03 -19.00
C GLU A 134 0.84 18.34 -17.65
N ILE A 135 1.89 17.67 -17.17
CA ILE A 135 1.92 16.93 -15.92
C ILE A 135 2.78 17.70 -14.93
N GLU A 136 2.24 18.05 -13.80
CA GLU A 136 2.94 18.78 -12.73
C GLU A 136 3.14 17.91 -11.49
N ALA A 137 4.21 18.17 -10.75
CA ALA A 137 4.41 17.62 -9.41
C ALA A 137 3.48 18.33 -8.42
N LEU A 138 2.76 17.55 -7.63
CA LEU A 138 1.86 18.05 -6.60
C LEU A 138 2.56 18.12 -5.23
N SER A 139 2.13 19.05 -4.41
CA SER A 139 2.66 19.28 -3.06
C SER A 139 1.53 19.60 -2.09
N HIS A 140 1.86 19.87 -0.83
CA HIS A 140 0.89 20.32 0.18
C HIS A 140 0.05 21.54 -0.26
N ARG A 141 0.53 22.36 -1.21
CA ARG A 141 -0.26 23.46 -1.78
C ARG A 141 -1.45 22.98 -2.58
N SER A 142 -1.40 21.75 -3.08
CA SER A 142 -2.46 21.11 -3.89
C SER A 142 -3.47 20.35 -3.02
N THR A 143 -3.29 20.29 -1.68
CA THR A 143 -4.12 19.49 -0.76
C THR A 143 -5.60 19.75 -0.93
N GLY A 144 -6.02 21.04 -0.97
CA GLY A 144 -7.44 21.39 -1.10
C GLY A 144 -8.06 20.87 -2.39
N GLU A 145 -7.35 21.02 -3.51
CA GLU A 145 -7.83 20.57 -4.83
C GLU A 145 -7.86 19.03 -4.94
N ILE A 146 -6.91 18.35 -4.31
CA ILE A 146 -6.93 16.88 -4.22
C ILE A 146 -8.17 16.44 -3.43
N ILE A 147 -8.45 17.05 -2.28
CA ILE A 147 -9.64 16.74 -1.46
C ILE A 147 -10.92 17.01 -2.25
N GLU A 148 -11.00 18.11 -3.03
CA GLU A 148 -12.14 18.37 -3.90
C GLU A 148 -12.31 17.28 -4.95
N LEU A 149 -11.23 16.81 -5.56
CA LEU A 149 -11.30 15.73 -6.55
C LEU A 149 -11.76 14.42 -5.90
N TYR A 150 -11.36 14.14 -4.66
CA TYR A 150 -11.74 12.94 -3.91
C TYR A 150 -13.22 12.91 -3.51
N GLN A 151 -13.96 14.02 -3.58
CA GLN A 151 -15.42 14.01 -3.37
C GLN A 151 -16.16 13.11 -4.36
N PHE A 152 -15.57 12.85 -5.53
CA PHE A 152 -16.11 11.92 -6.53
C PHE A 152 -15.75 10.45 -6.26
N TYR A 153 -15.00 10.16 -5.19
CA TYR A 153 -14.47 8.85 -4.83
C TYR A 153 -14.63 8.60 -3.33
N PRO A 154 -15.89 8.47 -2.83
CA PRO A 154 -16.17 8.42 -1.40
C PRO A 154 -15.57 7.19 -0.69
N ASP A 155 -15.30 6.12 -1.45
CA ASP A 155 -14.69 4.88 -0.93
C ASP A 155 -13.16 4.94 -0.89
N ASN A 156 -12.56 5.98 -1.46
CA ASN A 156 -11.13 6.21 -1.44
C ASN A 156 -10.78 7.26 -0.37
N PHE A 157 -9.60 7.16 0.17
CA PHE A 157 -9.11 8.15 1.12
C PHE A 157 -7.79 8.75 0.63
N PHE A 158 -7.56 9.98 1.05
CA PHE A 158 -6.31 10.70 0.86
C PHE A 158 -5.94 11.38 2.18
N GLU A 159 -4.71 11.15 2.62
CA GLU A 159 -4.14 11.81 3.77
C GLU A 159 -3.06 12.80 3.30
N PRO A 160 -3.10 14.07 3.72
CA PRO A 160 -2.13 15.08 3.26
C PRO A 160 -0.67 14.70 3.49
N SER A 161 -0.36 13.93 4.53
CA SER A 161 0.99 13.42 4.82
C SER A 161 1.56 12.53 3.71
N GLN A 162 0.73 11.94 2.86
CA GLN A 162 1.20 11.14 1.73
C GLN A 162 1.94 11.97 0.68
N LEU A 163 1.69 13.30 0.66
CA LEU A 163 2.43 14.24 -0.20
C LEU A 163 3.89 14.42 0.23
N ASP A 164 4.25 14.05 1.47
CA ASP A 164 5.64 14.10 1.96
C ASP A 164 6.57 13.20 1.14
N SER A 165 6.02 12.17 0.49
CA SER A 165 6.76 11.32 -0.44
C SER A 165 7.35 12.10 -1.64
N GLY A 166 6.80 13.26 -1.99
CA GLY A 166 7.15 14.02 -3.20
C GLY A 166 6.84 13.29 -4.52
N ARG A 167 6.06 12.21 -4.46
CA ARG A 167 5.77 11.31 -5.60
C ARG A 167 4.29 11.36 -5.97
N PHE A 168 3.74 12.58 -6.03
CA PHE A 168 2.40 12.86 -6.50
C PHE A 168 2.44 13.76 -7.73
N TYR A 169 1.67 13.40 -8.73
CA TYR A 169 1.58 14.13 -9.99
C TYR A 169 0.14 14.36 -10.37
N GLY A 170 -0.11 15.43 -11.10
CA GLY A 170 -1.46 15.77 -11.55
C GLY A 170 -1.50 16.46 -12.90
N VAL A 171 -2.70 16.53 -13.44
CA VAL A 171 -3.03 17.23 -14.69
C VAL A 171 -4.07 18.28 -14.40
N ARG A 172 -3.82 19.49 -14.95
CA ARG A 172 -4.81 20.58 -14.93
C ARG A 172 -5.41 20.79 -16.31
N VAL A 173 -6.68 21.15 -16.30
CA VAL A 173 -7.38 21.67 -17.49
C VAL A 173 -8.07 22.96 -17.06
N ASP A 174 -7.81 24.03 -17.80
CA ASP A 174 -8.33 25.38 -17.50
C ASP A 174 -8.06 25.82 -16.03
N GLY A 175 -6.86 25.47 -15.52
CA GLY A 175 -6.43 25.78 -14.16
C GLY A 175 -6.98 24.89 -13.06
N ARG A 176 -7.91 23.97 -13.35
CA ARG A 176 -8.50 23.02 -12.40
C ARG A 176 -7.74 21.71 -12.39
N LEU A 177 -7.41 21.17 -11.21
CA LEU A 177 -6.86 19.84 -11.04
C LEU A 177 -7.93 18.78 -11.39
N VAL A 178 -7.67 17.98 -12.42
CA VAL A 178 -8.66 17.02 -12.95
C VAL A 178 -8.20 15.56 -12.92
N SER A 179 -6.91 15.33 -12.76
CA SER A 179 -6.37 13.96 -12.59
C SER A 179 -5.20 13.99 -11.63
N VAL A 180 -5.09 12.97 -10.80
CA VAL A 180 -4.00 12.77 -9.83
C VAL A 180 -3.55 11.33 -9.89
N THR A 181 -2.26 11.12 -9.68
CA THR A 181 -1.65 9.82 -9.37
C THR A 181 -0.58 10.02 -8.31
N GLY A 182 -0.33 8.99 -7.51
CA GLY A 182 0.70 9.05 -6.47
C GLY A 182 1.10 7.67 -5.98
N VAL A 183 1.93 7.63 -4.95
CA VAL A 183 2.33 6.41 -4.27
C VAL A 183 1.68 6.32 -2.89
N HIS A 184 1.35 5.11 -2.46
CA HIS A 184 1.01 4.86 -1.07
C HIS A 184 2.28 4.72 -0.22
N SER A 185 3.26 4.02 -0.75
CA SER A 185 4.50 3.75 -0.04
C SER A 185 5.62 3.36 -1.00
N VAL A 186 6.86 3.49 -0.53
CA VAL A 186 8.06 3.06 -1.25
C VAL A 186 8.99 2.38 -0.28
N SER A 187 9.57 1.24 -0.67
CA SER A 187 10.74 0.65 -0.03
C SER A 187 11.95 0.91 -0.91
N GLU A 188 12.84 1.76 -0.43
CA GLU A 188 14.12 2.02 -1.11
C GLU A 188 15.01 0.77 -1.05
N ARG A 189 14.99 0.05 0.08
CA ARG A 189 15.76 -1.18 0.28
C ARG A 189 15.31 -2.29 -0.68
N ALA A 190 14.00 -2.48 -0.85
CA ALA A 190 13.44 -3.50 -1.74
C ALA A 190 13.30 -3.02 -3.19
N GLN A 191 13.53 -1.74 -3.46
CA GLN A 191 13.34 -1.09 -4.78
C GLN A 191 11.91 -1.25 -5.31
N ILE A 192 10.92 -1.17 -4.40
CA ILE A 192 9.50 -1.38 -4.68
C ILE A 192 8.70 -0.13 -4.34
N ALA A 193 7.71 0.20 -5.18
CA ALA A 193 6.70 1.19 -4.89
C ALA A 193 5.29 0.61 -4.98
N THR A 194 4.40 1.06 -4.11
CA THR A 194 2.97 0.79 -4.25
C THR A 194 2.27 2.03 -4.79
N LEU A 195 1.70 1.89 -5.97
CA LEU A 195 0.97 2.96 -6.63
C LEU A 195 -0.43 3.11 -6.05
N GLY A 196 -0.96 4.32 -6.11
CA GLY A 196 -2.31 4.61 -5.68
C GLY A 196 -2.75 5.99 -6.14
N HIS A 197 -3.88 6.44 -5.59
CA HIS A 197 -4.40 7.78 -5.87
C HIS A 197 -4.66 8.06 -7.36
N LEU A 198 -4.95 6.99 -8.14
CA LEU A 198 -5.25 7.11 -9.56
C LEU A 198 -6.71 7.57 -9.74
N VAL A 199 -6.93 8.86 -9.63
CA VAL A 199 -8.26 9.47 -9.69
C VAL A 199 -8.34 10.48 -10.82
N THR A 200 -9.48 10.52 -11.53
CA THR A 200 -9.76 11.49 -12.58
C THR A 200 -11.20 11.97 -12.45
N HIS A 201 -11.39 13.28 -12.46
CA HIS A 201 -12.71 13.91 -12.41
C HIS A 201 -13.64 13.29 -13.46
N PRO A 202 -14.89 12.94 -13.13
CA PRO A 202 -15.81 12.22 -14.02
C PRO A 202 -15.92 12.81 -15.42
N ASP A 203 -16.06 14.14 -15.53
CA ASP A 203 -16.23 14.85 -16.81
C ASP A 203 -14.98 14.84 -17.70
N TYR A 204 -13.83 14.41 -17.15
CA TYR A 204 -12.54 14.38 -17.84
C TYR A 204 -12.04 12.96 -18.10
N ARG A 205 -12.81 11.93 -17.75
CA ARG A 205 -12.48 10.53 -18.02
C ARG A 205 -12.47 10.22 -19.51
N GLY A 206 -11.81 9.13 -19.90
CA GLY A 206 -11.72 8.68 -21.29
C GLY A 206 -10.81 9.51 -22.19
N ARG A 207 -10.04 10.46 -21.60
CA ARG A 207 -9.11 11.35 -22.34
C ARG A 207 -7.64 10.95 -22.17
N GLY A 208 -7.35 9.81 -21.56
CA GLY A 208 -5.97 9.33 -21.33
C GLY A 208 -5.21 10.04 -20.21
N LEU A 209 -5.85 10.95 -19.44
CA LEU A 209 -5.16 11.77 -18.43
C LEU A 209 -4.52 10.93 -17.31
N SER A 210 -5.28 9.98 -16.76
CA SER A 210 -4.75 9.07 -15.74
C SER A 210 -3.62 8.20 -16.29
N THR A 211 -3.74 7.70 -17.53
CA THR A 211 -2.71 6.90 -18.19
C THR A 211 -1.42 7.70 -18.36
N ALA A 212 -1.51 8.94 -18.84
CA ALA A 212 -0.36 9.82 -19.00
C ALA A 212 0.31 10.12 -17.65
N CYS A 213 -0.51 10.47 -16.63
CA CYS A 213 -0.04 10.79 -15.30
C CYS A 213 0.66 9.59 -14.63
N THR A 214 0.07 8.40 -14.74
CA THR A 214 0.63 7.15 -14.18
C THR A 214 1.90 6.75 -14.92
N SER A 215 1.93 6.86 -16.26
CA SER A 215 3.15 6.60 -17.03
C SER A 215 4.30 7.53 -16.62
N HIS A 216 4.00 8.82 -16.38
CA HIS A 216 4.98 9.77 -15.87
C HIS A 216 5.51 9.35 -14.49
N LEU A 217 4.60 9.02 -13.54
CA LEU A 217 4.99 8.55 -12.21
C LEU A 217 5.88 7.30 -12.30
N CYS A 218 5.50 6.30 -13.12
CA CYS A 218 6.30 5.09 -13.31
C CYS A 218 7.70 5.41 -13.84
N ALA A 219 7.83 6.29 -14.84
CA ALA A 219 9.12 6.73 -15.34
C ALA A 219 9.99 7.36 -14.24
N ARG A 220 9.41 8.26 -13.43
CA ARG A 220 10.12 8.92 -12.31
C ARG A 220 10.55 7.93 -11.24
N LEU A 221 9.72 6.92 -10.93
CA LEU A 221 10.06 5.86 -9.98
C LEU A 221 11.22 5.00 -10.50
N LEU A 222 11.20 4.60 -11.78
CA LEU A 222 12.29 3.87 -12.41
C LEU A 222 13.60 4.65 -12.40
N GLU A 223 13.55 5.97 -12.67
CA GLU A 223 14.71 6.86 -12.59
C GLU A 223 15.27 6.97 -11.16
N SER A 224 14.42 6.84 -10.15
CA SER A 224 14.83 6.88 -8.73
C SER A 224 15.33 5.52 -8.20
N GLY A 225 15.39 4.47 -9.02
CA GLY A 225 15.91 3.16 -8.65
C GLY A 225 14.83 2.15 -8.20
N VAL A 226 13.56 2.47 -8.34
CA VAL A 226 12.47 1.48 -8.17
C VAL A 226 12.47 0.52 -9.34
N ASP A 227 12.41 -0.78 -9.10
CA ASP A 227 12.40 -1.82 -10.12
C ASP A 227 11.05 -2.52 -10.26
N LEU A 228 10.25 -2.53 -9.20
CA LEU A 228 8.94 -3.16 -9.15
C LEU A 228 7.89 -2.18 -8.63
N MET A 229 6.80 -2.04 -9.35
CA MET A 229 5.64 -1.25 -8.93
C MET A 229 4.42 -2.14 -8.79
N ALA A 230 3.74 -2.06 -7.65
CA ALA A 230 2.50 -2.77 -7.38
C ALA A 230 1.31 -1.79 -7.35
N LEU A 231 0.16 -2.22 -7.85
CA LEU A 231 -1.11 -1.48 -7.83
C LEU A 231 -2.25 -2.42 -7.42
N ASN A 232 -3.15 -1.94 -6.59
CA ASN A 232 -4.39 -2.64 -6.22
C ASN A 232 -5.60 -2.02 -6.91
#